data_175f99b95e42bbdebeeb4f4aece92b8a
#
_entry.id   175f99b95e42bbdebeeb4f4aece92b8a
#
_cell.length_a   1.000
_cell.length_b   1.000
_cell.length_c   1.000
_cell.angle_alpha   90.00
_cell.angle_beta   90.00
_cell.angle_gamma   90.00
#
_symmetry.space_group_name_H-M   'P 1'
#
loop_
_entity.id
_entity.type
_entity.pdbx_description
1 polymer ?
#
loop_
_entity_poly.entity_id
_entity_poly.type
_entity_poly.pdbx_seq_one_letter_code
_entity_poly.pdbx_strand_id
1 'polypeptide(L)'
;YAQRISATGFTLWTANGVALCTAANGQQNPTIASDGAGGAIVTWCDYRSGTNGDIYTQRISAGGTPVWTADGVALCTTVNEQTFPVITSDGAGGAIVTWQDYRSGTSDNYAQRITTAGVPLWTANGVAICTAASFQDNPTIMSDGAGGAIITWEDFRSGSSYDIYAQRVDPFGKLGNAEPVITSVSDVPNDQGGKVRLAWNASYLDLASDPDMS
;
A
#
# COMPACT_ATOMS: atom_id res chain seq x y z
N TYR A 1 15.02 0.24 15.62
CA TYR A 1 16.34 -0.29 15.22
C TYR A 1 16.16 -1.45 14.24
N ALA A 2 17.13 -1.65 13.37
CA ALA A 2 17.20 -2.78 12.45
C ALA A 2 18.54 -3.50 12.55
N GLN A 3 18.58 -4.81 12.27
CA GLN A 3 19.78 -5.62 12.21
C GLN A 3 19.69 -6.60 11.04
N ARG A 4 20.81 -6.81 10.38
CA ARG A 4 20.94 -7.83 9.34
C ARG A 4 21.66 -9.06 9.92
N ILE A 5 21.11 -10.23 9.65
CA ILE A 5 21.66 -11.50 10.09
C ILE A 5 22.08 -12.30 8.86
N SER A 6 23.28 -12.89 8.88
CA SER A 6 23.75 -13.80 7.85
C SER A 6 23.05 -15.15 7.91
N ALA A 7 23.16 -15.95 6.86
CA ALA A 7 22.64 -17.32 6.83
C ALA A 7 23.25 -18.23 7.94
N THR A 8 24.41 -17.85 8.48
CA THR A 8 25.09 -18.55 9.58
C THR A 8 24.81 -17.95 10.94
N GLY A 9 23.86 -17.00 11.07
CA GLY A 9 23.40 -16.43 12.32
C GLY A 9 24.22 -15.25 12.86
N PHE A 10 25.22 -14.76 12.14
CA PHE A 10 26.02 -13.61 12.59
C PHE A 10 25.34 -12.28 12.25
N THR A 11 25.43 -11.32 13.17
CA THR A 11 25.03 -9.93 12.92
C THR A 11 26.00 -9.29 11.94
N LEU A 12 25.46 -8.55 10.94
CA LEU A 12 26.27 -7.95 9.86
C LEU A 12 26.40 -6.43 10.01
N TRP A 13 25.59 -5.81 10.84
CA TRP A 13 25.64 -4.38 11.13
C TRP A 13 26.15 -4.11 12.55
N THR A 14 26.11 -2.84 12.96
CA THR A 14 26.54 -2.40 14.29
C THR A 14 25.91 -3.24 15.40
N ALA A 15 26.64 -3.53 16.45
CA ALA A 15 26.11 -4.22 17.61
C ALA A 15 24.86 -3.51 18.16
N ASN A 16 23.84 -4.30 18.50
CA ASN A 16 22.51 -3.85 18.94
C ASN A 16 21.65 -3.16 17.85
N GLY A 17 22.09 -3.19 16.59
CA GLY A 17 21.33 -2.68 15.45
C GLY A 17 21.57 -1.22 15.12
N VAL A 18 21.05 -0.82 13.96
CA VAL A 18 21.11 0.54 13.42
C VAL A 18 19.79 1.26 13.72
N ALA A 19 19.87 2.49 14.25
CA ALA A 19 18.69 3.33 14.44
C ALA A 19 18.13 3.79 13.10
N LEU A 20 16.84 3.60 12.87
CA LEU A 20 16.11 4.09 11.70
C LEU A 20 15.38 5.41 12.01
N CYS A 21 14.94 5.54 13.26
CA CYS A 21 14.29 6.72 13.81
C CYS A 21 14.67 6.87 15.26
N THR A 22 14.96 8.12 15.66
CA THR A 22 15.22 8.53 17.06
C THR A 22 14.41 9.77 17.43
N ALA A 23 13.36 10.07 16.68
CA ALA A 23 12.44 11.17 16.95
C ALA A 23 11.80 11.03 18.34
N ALA A 24 11.33 12.14 18.88
CA ALA A 24 10.67 12.18 20.18
C ALA A 24 9.42 11.27 20.19
N ASN A 25 9.01 10.90 21.39
CA ASN A 25 7.88 10.02 21.65
C ASN A 25 8.05 8.57 21.09
N GLY A 26 6.97 7.81 21.01
CA GLY A 26 7.02 6.40 20.64
C GLY A 26 7.05 6.15 19.13
N GLN A 27 7.80 5.13 18.70
CA GLN A 27 7.70 4.51 17.39
C GLN A 27 7.35 3.04 17.61
N GLN A 28 6.24 2.58 17.01
CA GLN A 28 5.61 1.29 17.31
C GLN A 28 5.25 0.52 16.03
N ASN A 29 4.93 -0.77 16.18
CA ASN A 29 4.43 -1.64 15.13
C ASN A 29 5.27 -1.61 13.83
N PRO A 30 6.60 -1.81 13.91
CA PRO A 30 7.42 -1.81 12.71
C PRO A 30 7.13 -3.03 11.83
N THR A 31 7.05 -2.83 10.52
CA THR A 31 7.03 -3.89 9.52
C THR A 31 8.08 -3.62 8.45
N ILE A 32 8.52 -4.67 7.75
CA ILE A 32 9.70 -4.63 6.88
C ILE A 32 9.48 -5.41 5.59
N ALA A 33 9.97 -4.85 4.48
CA ALA A 33 10.05 -5.52 3.18
C ALA A 33 11.44 -5.36 2.57
N SER A 34 11.83 -6.29 1.69
CA SER A 34 13.08 -6.19 0.93
C SER A 34 13.03 -5.01 -0.05
N ASP A 35 14.14 -4.29 -0.21
CA ASP A 35 14.33 -3.28 -1.25
C ASP A 35 14.84 -3.86 -2.58
N GLY A 36 15.01 -5.21 -2.66
CA GLY A 36 15.55 -5.90 -3.83
C GLY A 36 17.05 -5.72 -4.06
N ALA A 37 17.73 -4.86 -3.27
CA ALA A 37 19.16 -4.56 -3.39
C ALA A 37 19.98 -5.02 -2.18
N GLY A 38 19.42 -5.93 -1.39
CA GLY A 38 20.01 -6.48 -0.16
C GLY A 38 19.87 -5.60 1.08
N GLY A 39 19.17 -4.49 0.98
CA GLY A 39 18.66 -3.66 2.05
C GLY A 39 17.18 -3.92 2.33
N ALA A 40 16.52 -2.98 3.00
CA ALA A 40 15.11 -3.09 3.35
C ALA A 40 14.44 -1.72 3.44
N ILE A 41 13.11 -1.72 3.32
CA ILE A 41 12.24 -0.59 3.65
C ILE A 41 11.44 -1.00 4.88
N VAL A 42 11.45 -0.15 5.90
CA VAL A 42 10.76 -0.35 7.18
C VAL A 42 9.73 0.74 7.34
N THR A 43 8.52 0.40 7.73
CA THR A 43 7.46 1.35 8.09
C THR A 43 7.03 1.14 9.53
N TRP A 44 6.51 2.18 10.17
CA TRP A 44 6.07 2.16 11.57
C TRP A 44 4.99 3.20 11.83
N CYS A 45 4.30 3.06 12.96
CA CYS A 45 3.45 4.07 13.55
C CYS A 45 4.32 4.99 14.43
N ASP A 46 4.26 6.30 14.20
CA ASP A 46 5.13 7.31 14.80
C ASP A 46 4.32 8.36 15.58
N TYR A 47 4.58 8.50 16.85
CA TYR A 47 3.90 9.42 17.75
C TYR A 47 4.66 10.74 17.96
N ARG A 48 5.62 11.11 17.06
CA ARG A 48 6.41 12.34 17.22
C ARG A 48 5.60 13.63 17.29
N SER A 49 4.38 13.62 16.72
CA SER A 49 3.42 14.73 16.83
C SER A 49 2.97 14.99 18.28
N GLY A 50 3.05 13.99 19.15
CA GLY A 50 2.60 14.03 20.54
C GLY A 50 1.10 13.85 20.74
N THR A 51 0.32 13.67 19.68
CA THR A 51 -1.15 13.51 19.73
C THR A 51 -1.62 12.18 19.20
N ASN A 52 -1.28 11.87 17.96
CA ASN A 52 -1.77 10.69 17.23
C ASN A 52 -0.60 9.95 16.60
N GLY A 53 -0.79 8.68 16.28
CA GLY A 53 0.12 7.91 15.45
C GLY A 53 0.00 8.33 13.99
N ASP A 54 1.13 8.56 13.34
CA ASP A 54 1.30 8.84 11.92
C ASP A 54 2.07 7.70 11.26
N ILE A 55 2.00 7.55 9.94
CA ILE A 55 2.74 6.51 9.22
C ILE A 55 4.02 7.08 8.62
N TYR A 56 5.15 6.53 9.08
CA TYR A 56 6.48 6.85 8.58
C TYR A 56 7.20 5.63 8.02
N THR A 57 8.20 5.89 7.19
CA THR A 57 9.01 4.82 6.58
C THR A 57 10.45 5.27 6.37
N GLN A 58 11.39 4.33 6.41
CA GLN A 58 12.81 4.55 6.14
C GLN A 58 13.38 3.38 5.35
N ARG A 59 14.27 3.67 4.42
CA ARG A 59 15.07 2.67 3.72
C ARG A 59 16.43 2.54 4.37
N ILE A 60 16.86 1.31 4.59
CA ILE A 60 18.22 0.97 5.05
C ILE A 60 18.93 0.19 3.95
N SER A 61 20.16 0.60 3.63
CA SER A 61 20.97 -0.07 2.62
C SER A 61 21.48 -1.44 3.08
N ALA A 62 21.98 -2.25 2.16
CA ALA A 62 22.65 -3.52 2.46
C ALA A 62 23.82 -3.38 3.46
N GLY A 63 24.48 -2.21 3.48
CA GLY A 63 25.57 -1.88 4.41
C GLY A 63 25.10 -1.37 5.77
N GLY A 64 23.80 -1.25 6.03
CA GLY A 64 23.28 -0.79 7.31
C GLY A 64 23.25 0.75 7.45
N THR A 65 23.14 1.50 6.36
CA THR A 65 23.02 2.97 6.40
C THR A 65 21.60 3.37 6.05
N PRO A 66 20.89 4.16 6.89
CA PRO A 66 19.63 4.81 6.51
C PRO A 66 19.84 5.68 5.26
N VAL A 67 18.93 5.60 4.29
CA VAL A 67 19.13 6.17 2.95
C VAL A 67 18.34 7.46 2.74
N TRP A 68 17.14 7.52 3.30
CA TRP A 68 16.25 8.67 3.15
C TRP A 68 16.50 9.74 4.24
N THR A 69 15.63 10.74 4.30
CA THR A 69 15.68 11.79 5.33
C THR A 69 15.80 11.19 6.73
N ALA A 70 16.58 11.86 7.60
CA ALA A 70 16.74 11.47 8.99
C ALA A 70 15.35 11.29 9.65
N ASP A 71 15.24 10.26 10.48
CA ASP A 71 14.01 9.85 11.15
C ASP A 71 12.84 9.45 10.21
N GLY A 72 13.13 9.24 8.92
CA GLY A 72 12.18 8.67 7.95
C GLY A 72 11.34 9.71 7.20
N VAL A 73 10.59 9.20 6.22
CA VAL A 73 9.66 9.94 5.36
C VAL A 73 8.23 9.67 5.83
N ALA A 74 7.42 10.72 5.96
CA ALA A 74 6.00 10.61 6.28
C ALA A 74 5.22 10.07 5.06
N LEU A 75 4.40 9.05 5.26
CA LEU A 75 3.42 8.57 4.28
C LEU A 75 2.03 9.12 4.55
N CYS A 76 1.67 9.27 5.82
CA CYS A 76 0.41 9.84 6.27
C CYS A 76 0.60 10.57 7.59
N THR A 77 0.08 11.80 7.66
CA THR A 77 0.06 12.65 8.86
C THR A 77 -1.27 13.38 8.98
N THR A 78 -2.36 12.71 8.64
CA THR A 78 -3.70 13.31 8.74
C THR A 78 -4.18 13.35 10.20
N VAL A 79 -5.31 14.02 10.41
CA VAL A 79 -5.96 14.04 11.73
C VAL A 79 -6.33 12.63 12.18
N ASN A 80 -6.41 12.44 13.49
CA ASN A 80 -6.69 11.18 14.17
C ASN A 80 -5.56 10.13 13.99
N GLU A 81 -5.81 8.94 14.46
CA GLU A 81 -4.82 7.86 14.51
C GLU A 81 -4.61 7.19 13.15
N GLN A 82 -3.36 6.93 12.78
CA GLN A 82 -2.96 5.99 11.74
C GLN A 82 -2.06 4.95 12.38
N THR A 83 -2.41 3.67 12.24
CA THR A 83 -1.74 2.60 12.97
C THR A 83 -1.69 1.28 12.19
N PHE A 84 -0.99 0.27 12.74
CA PHE A 84 -0.84 -1.06 12.16
C PHE A 84 -0.41 -1.06 10.68
N PRO A 85 0.68 -0.36 10.31
CA PRO A 85 1.15 -0.39 8.94
C PRO A 85 1.68 -1.77 8.56
N VAL A 86 1.38 -2.20 7.33
CA VAL A 86 1.95 -3.41 6.71
C VAL A 86 2.53 -3.04 5.35
N ILE A 87 3.62 -3.69 4.96
CA ILE A 87 4.42 -3.31 3.80
C ILE A 87 4.71 -4.50 2.89
N THR A 88 4.73 -4.25 1.57
CA THR A 88 5.27 -5.17 0.57
C THR A 88 6.18 -4.43 -0.41
N SER A 89 7.10 -5.16 -1.06
CA SER A 89 7.90 -4.59 -2.16
C SER A 89 7.03 -4.31 -3.38
N ASP A 90 7.29 -3.20 -4.08
CA ASP A 90 6.65 -2.86 -5.36
C ASP A 90 7.34 -3.49 -6.57
N GLY A 91 8.38 -4.31 -6.35
CA GLY A 91 9.17 -4.96 -7.40
C GLY A 91 10.16 -4.02 -8.13
N ALA A 92 10.13 -2.71 -7.86
CA ALA A 92 10.99 -1.69 -8.49
C ALA A 92 11.96 -1.03 -7.49
N GLY A 93 12.17 -1.66 -6.32
CA GLY A 93 13.03 -1.17 -5.25
C GLY A 93 12.38 -0.18 -4.30
N GLY A 94 11.11 0.15 -4.50
CA GLY A 94 10.23 0.84 -3.61
C GLY A 94 9.32 -0.10 -2.83
N ALA A 95 8.24 0.43 -2.26
CA ALA A 95 7.29 -0.35 -1.49
C ALA A 95 5.86 0.21 -1.58
N ILE A 96 4.89 -0.64 -1.25
CA ILE A 96 3.51 -0.26 -0.99
C ILE A 96 3.22 -0.57 0.47
N VAL A 97 2.71 0.43 1.18
CA VAL A 97 2.33 0.37 2.60
C VAL A 97 0.84 0.56 2.71
N THR A 98 0.16 -0.27 3.49
CA THR A 98 -1.24 -0.10 3.89
C THR A 98 -1.34 0.01 5.40
N TRP A 99 -2.37 0.68 5.91
CA TRP A 99 -2.57 0.91 7.35
C TRP A 99 -4.04 1.08 7.69
N GLN A 100 -4.36 0.97 8.99
CA GLN A 100 -5.63 1.42 9.55
C GLN A 100 -5.60 2.93 9.76
N ASP A 101 -6.64 3.62 9.31
CA ASP A 101 -6.75 5.07 9.34
C ASP A 101 -8.08 5.50 9.97
N TYR A 102 -7.99 6.29 11.01
CA TYR A 102 -9.17 6.75 11.77
C TYR A 102 -9.61 8.17 11.41
N ARG A 103 -9.17 8.72 10.25
CA ARG A 103 -9.53 10.10 9.85
C ARG A 103 -11.03 10.35 9.71
N SER A 104 -11.81 9.32 9.42
CA SER A 104 -13.28 9.36 9.32
C SER A 104 -14.00 9.21 10.67
N GLY A 105 -13.29 8.77 11.72
CA GLY A 105 -13.83 8.43 13.05
C GLY A 105 -13.99 6.93 13.29
N THR A 106 -13.96 6.10 12.24
CA THR A 106 -13.87 4.63 12.29
C THR A 106 -12.60 4.18 11.59
N SER A 107 -12.16 2.93 11.79
CA SER A 107 -11.01 2.40 11.06
C SER A 107 -11.38 2.12 9.61
N ASP A 108 -10.66 2.74 8.72
CA ASP A 108 -10.68 2.52 7.27
C ASP A 108 -9.32 1.98 6.82
N ASN A 109 -9.22 1.40 5.62
CA ASN A 109 -7.95 1.00 5.05
C ASN A 109 -7.47 1.98 3.98
N TYR A 110 -6.25 2.49 4.16
CA TYR A 110 -5.56 3.35 3.21
C TYR A 110 -4.22 2.74 2.80
N ALA A 111 -3.70 3.17 1.66
CA ALA A 111 -2.38 2.75 1.21
C ALA A 111 -1.62 3.88 0.49
N GLN A 112 -0.28 3.77 0.48
CA GLN A 112 0.63 4.66 -0.25
C GLN A 112 1.76 3.85 -0.86
N ARG A 113 2.18 4.23 -2.06
CA ARG A 113 3.38 3.71 -2.71
C ARG A 113 4.53 4.71 -2.56
N ILE A 114 5.71 4.20 -2.22
CA ILE A 114 6.93 5.01 -2.11
C ILE A 114 8.01 4.49 -3.04
N THR A 115 8.72 5.40 -3.69
CA THR A 115 9.83 5.06 -4.60
C THR A 115 11.09 4.65 -3.85
N THR A 116 12.05 4.09 -4.59
CA THR A 116 13.43 3.86 -4.13
C THR A 116 14.12 5.12 -3.57
N ALA A 117 13.73 6.30 -4.08
CA ALA A 117 14.28 7.60 -3.64
C ALA A 117 13.56 8.19 -2.42
N GLY A 118 12.54 7.52 -1.87
CA GLY A 118 11.76 8.02 -0.73
C GLY A 118 10.70 9.04 -1.10
N VAL A 119 10.17 8.99 -2.32
CA VAL A 119 9.11 9.90 -2.77
C VAL A 119 7.78 9.14 -2.80
N PRO A 120 6.76 9.56 -2.01
CA PRO A 120 5.40 9.04 -2.13
C PRO A 120 4.83 9.34 -3.52
N LEU A 121 4.17 8.35 -4.14
CA LEU A 121 3.73 8.42 -5.54
C LEU A 121 2.24 8.70 -5.72
N TRP A 122 1.42 8.22 -4.80
CA TRP A 122 -0.02 8.39 -4.91
C TRP A 122 -0.49 9.69 -4.24
N THR A 123 -1.79 9.90 -4.14
CA THR A 123 -2.37 11.07 -3.48
C THR A 123 -1.76 11.28 -2.08
N ALA A 124 -1.51 12.53 -1.72
CA ALA A 124 -0.98 12.88 -0.39
C ALA A 124 -1.83 12.24 0.72
N ASN A 125 -1.15 11.67 1.72
CA ASN A 125 -1.74 10.90 2.81
C ASN A 125 -2.45 9.61 2.39
N GLY A 126 -2.13 9.08 1.20
CA GLY A 126 -2.59 7.78 0.72
C GLY A 126 -3.92 7.79 -0.03
N VAL A 127 -4.17 6.68 -0.73
CA VAL A 127 -5.45 6.39 -1.39
C VAL A 127 -6.30 5.50 -0.50
N ALA A 128 -7.59 5.72 -0.49
CA ALA A 128 -8.54 4.87 0.21
C ALA A 128 -8.63 3.50 -0.48
N ILE A 129 -8.42 2.43 0.26
CA ILE A 129 -8.63 1.05 -0.21
C ILE A 129 -10.05 0.59 0.12
N CYS A 130 -10.51 0.89 1.33
CA CYS A 130 -11.87 0.68 1.75
C CYS A 130 -12.26 1.73 2.79
N THR A 131 -13.43 2.36 2.59
CA THR A 131 -14.07 3.31 3.52
C THR A 131 -15.56 2.95 3.68
N ALA A 132 -15.86 1.66 3.72
CA ALA A 132 -17.21 1.19 3.96
C ALA A 132 -17.66 1.57 5.38
N ALA A 133 -18.96 1.53 5.63
CA ALA A 133 -19.49 1.81 6.96
C ALA A 133 -18.91 0.84 8.01
N SER A 134 -18.76 1.32 9.24
CA SER A 134 -18.20 0.57 10.38
C SER A 134 -16.67 0.39 10.29
N PHE A 135 -16.12 -0.73 10.78
CA PHE A 135 -14.68 -0.93 10.96
C PHE A 135 -14.08 -1.80 9.86
N GLN A 136 -12.92 -1.42 9.35
CA GLN A 136 -12.06 -2.20 8.47
C GLN A 136 -10.70 -2.35 9.14
N ASP A 137 -10.46 -3.53 9.74
CA ASP A 137 -9.35 -3.76 10.66
C ASP A 137 -8.33 -4.75 10.10
N ASN A 138 -7.14 -4.78 10.71
CA ASN A 138 -6.10 -5.78 10.50
C ASN A 138 -5.72 -5.99 9.02
N PRO A 139 -5.37 -4.94 8.26
CA PRO A 139 -4.98 -5.11 6.88
C PRO A 139 -3.73 -5.98 6.75
N THR A 140 -3.70 -6.79 5.69
CA THR A 140 -2.50 -7.48 5.24
C THR A 140 -2.28 -7.19 3.76
N ILE A 141 -1.06 -7.31 3.28
CA ILE A 141 -0.69 -6.89 1.93
C ILE A 141 0.29 -7.86 1.29
N MET A 142 0.13 -8.10 -0.01
CA MET A 142 1.13 -8.78 -0.83
C MET A 142 1.26 -8.09 -2.19
N SER A 143 2.44 -8.19 -2.81
CA SER A 143 2.65 -7.73 -4.19
C SER A 143 1.80 -8.54 -5.16
N ASP A 144 1.23 -7.87 -6.17
CA ASP A 144 0.52 -8.54 -7.27
C ASP A 144 1.44 -9.01 -8.40
N GLY A 145 2.77 -8.76 -8.26
CA GLY A 145 3.79 -9.09 -9.26
C GLY A 145 3.85 -8.13 -10.44
N ALA A 146 2.95 -7.14 -10.50
CA ALA A 146 2.85 -6.15 -11.59
C ALA A 146 3.10 -4.70 -11.10
N GLY A 147 3.70 -4.55 -9.91
CA GLY A 147 4.00 -3.25 -9.29
C GLY A 147 2.85 -2.66 -8.48
N GLY A 148 1.72 -3.34 -8.38
CA GLY A 148 0.61 -3.09 -7.49
C GLY A 148 0.59 -4.05 -6.31
N ALA A 149 -0.55 -4.12 -5.62
CA ALA A 149 -0.72 -4.98 -4.45
C ALA A 149 -2.15 -5.51 -4.32
N ILE A 150 -2.28 -6.64 -3.61
CA ILE A 150 -3.54 -7.16 -3.10
C ILE A 150 -3.53 -6.93 -1.59
N ILE A 151 -4.58 -6.29 -1.08
CA ILE A 151 -4.78 -5.96 0.33
C ILE A 151 -6.03 -6.71 0.79
N THR A 152 -5.94 -7.37 1.95
CA THR A 152 -7.07 -8.04 2.60
C THR A 152 -7.24 -7.48 4.00
N TRP A 153 -8.47 -7.52 4.53
CA TRP A 153 -8.78 -7.02 5.85
C TRP A 153 -9.98 -7.72 6.47
N GLU A 154 -10.16 -7.53 7.76
CA GLU A 154 -11.38 -7.86 8.50
C GLU A 154 -12.35 -6.69 8.40
N ASP A 155 -13.60 -6.94 8.01
CA ASP A 155 -14.59 -5.92 7.69
C ASP A 155 -15.88 -6.14 8.49
N PHE A 156 -16.27 -5.15 9.25
CA PHE A 156 -17.48 -5.19 10.10
C PHE A 156 -18.68 -4.45 9.50
N ARG A 157 -18.68 -4.21 8.15
CA ARG A 157 -19.78 -3.46 7.48
C ARG A 157 -21.16 -4.07 7.65
N SER A 158 -21.24 -5.39 7.92
CA SER A 158 -22.50 -6.09 8.21
C SER A 158 -23.13 -5.65 9.55
N GLY A 159 -22.33 -5.10 10.48
CA GLY A 159 -22.74 -4.72 11.83
C GLY A 159 -22.99 -5.90 12.78
N SER A 160 -22.73 -7.13 12.35
CA SER A 160 -23.00 -8.35 13.14
C SER A 160 -21.78 -9.26 13.31
N SER A 161 -20.88 -9.31 12.33
CA SER A 161 -19.67 -10.14 12.32
C SER A 161 -18.61 -9.53 11.43
N TYR A 162 -17.35 -9.91 11.67
CA TYR A 162 -16.27 -9.64 10.73
C TYR A 162 -16.30 -10.64 9.59
N ASP A 163 -16.14 -10.13 8.37
CA ASP A 163 -15.96 -10.89 7.15
C ASP A 163 -14.61 -10.54 6.53
N ILE A 164 -14.05 -11.40 5.68
CA ILE A 164 -12.78 -11.14 5.01
C ILE A 164 -13.04 -10.55 3.62
N TYR A 165 -12.49 -9.38 3.40
CA TYR A 165 -12.54 -8.69 2.10
C TYR A 165 -11.13 -8.53 1.53
N ALA A 166 -11.08 -8.36 0.21
CA ALA A 166 -9.86 -8.11 -0.52
C ALA A 166 -10.08 -7.06 -1.60
N GLN A 167 -9.06 -6.28 -1.87
CA GLN A 167 -9.02 -5.30 -2.96
C GLN A 167 -7.63 -5.28 -3.60
N ARG A 168 -7.59 -5.18 -4.91
CA ARG A 168 -6.37 -4.92 -5.65
C ARG A 168 -6.21 -3.41 -5.85
N VAL A 169 -5.00 -2.90 -5.64
CA VAL A 169 -4.57 -1.57 -6.03
C VAL A 169 -3.46 -1.72 -7.07
N ASP A 170 -3.53 -0.96 -8.13
CA ASP A 170 -2.52 -0.99 -9.20
C ASP A 170 -1.32 -0.08 -8.92
N PRO A 171 -0.25 -0.09 -9.76
CA PRO A 171 0.93 0.77 -9.56
C PRO A 171 0.64 2.27 -9.48
N PHE A 172 -0.51 2.73 -9.97
CA PHE A 172 -0.90 4.14 -10.02
C PHE A 172 -1.87 4.55 -8.90
N GLY A 173 -2.19 3.62 -7.98
CA GLY A 173 -3.12 3.86 -6.88
C GLY A 173 -4.61 3.75 -7.27
N LYS A 174 -4.92 3.07 -8.38
CA LYS A 174 -6.29 2.83 -8.80
C LYS A 174 -6.77 1.47 -8.31
N LEU A 175 -8.03 1.41 -7.89
CA LEU A 175 -8.68 0.19 -7.44
C LEU A 175 -9.35 -0.53 -8.62
N GLY A 176 -9.35 -1.85 -8.60
CA GLY A 176 -10.02 -2.70 -9.60
C GLY A 176 -9.06 -3.41 -10.55
N ASN A 177 -9.58 -3.87 -11.66
CA ASN A 177 -8.81 -4.56 -12.69
C ASN A 177 -8.24 -3.57 -13.71
N ALA A 178 -6.98 -3.77 -14.10
CA ALA A 178 -6.34 -3.02 -15.17
C ALA A 178 -6.92 -3.36 -16.55
N GLU A 179 -7.55 -4.51 -16.69
CA GLU A 179 -8.10 -5.02 -17.95
C GLU A 179 -9.60 -4.73 -18.07
N PRO A 180 -10.10 -4.40 -19.27
CA PRO A 180 -11.53 -4.27 -19.51
C PRO A 180 -12.21 -5.63 -19.29
N VAL A 181 -13.35 -5.62 -18.63
CA VAL A 181 -14.12 -6.84 -18.37
C VAL A 181 -15.30 -6.89 -19.33
N ILE A 182 -15.37 -7.94 -20.16
CA ILE A 182 -16.55 -8.18 -21.01
C ILE A 182 -17.74 -8.49 -20.10
N THR A 183 -18.75 -7.62 -20.14
CA THR A 183 -19.95 -7.73 -19.32
C THR A 183 -21.09 -8.44 -20.03
N SER A 184 -21.11 -8.40 -21.36
CA SER A 184 -22.07 -9.20 -22.14
C SER A 184 -21.57 -9.46 -23.56
N VAL A 185 -22.05 -10.56 -24.13
CA VAL A 185 -21.96 -10.90 -25.55
C VAL A 185 -23.37 -11.16 -26.02
N SER A 186 -23.86 -10.43 -27.00
CA SER A 186 -25.21 -10.63 -27.55
C SER A 186 -25.18 -10.59 -29.07
N ASP A 187 -26.11 -11.35 -29.69
CA ASP A 187 -26.30 -11.33 -31.11
C ASP A 187 -26.84 -9.95 -31.58
N VAL A 188 -26.45 -9.54 -32.77
CA VAL A 188 -27.01 -8.34 -33.39
C VAL A 188 -28.29 -8.73 -34.13
N PRO A 189 -29.46 -8.23 -33.71
CA PRO A 189 -30.72 -8.61 -34.35
C PRO A 189 -30.72 -8.32 -35.87
N ASN A 190 -31.23 -9.29 -36.64
CA ASN A 190 -31.43 -9.20 -38.10
C ASN A 190 -30.13 -9.15 -38.96
N ASP A 191 -29.00 -9.63 -38.45
CA ASP A 191 -27.75 -9.65 -39.21
C ASP A 191 -27.38 -11.02 -39.82
N GLN A 192 -28.29 -12.01 -39.73
CA GLN A 192 -28.10 -13.35 -40.27
C GLN A 192 -26.96 -14.15 -39.54
N GLY A 193 -26.62 -13.78 -38.31
CA GLY A 193 -25.60 -14.47 -37.50
C GLY A 193 -24.16 -14.09 -37.85
N GLY A 194 -23.92 -12.96 -38.52
CA GLY A 194 -22.57 -12.52 -38.87
C GLY A 194 -21.90 -11.58 -37.87
N LYS A 195 -22.62 -11.04 -36.89
CA LYS A 195 -22.11 -10.04 -35.94
C LYS A 195 -22.56 -10.30 -34.53
N VAL A 196 -21.70 -9.96 -33.57
CA VAL A 196 -22.03 -9.95 -32.15
C VAL A 196 -21.79 -8.56 -31.59
N ARG A 197 -22.60 -8.17 -30.61
CA ARG A 197 -22.38 -6.96 -29.80
C ARG A 197 -21.66 -7.38 -28.54
N LEU A 198 -20.54 -6.73 -28.27
CA LEU A 198 -19.81 -6.84 -27.01
C LEU A 198 -20.11 -5.61 -26.16
N ALA A 199 -20.39 -5.81 -24.89
CA ALA A 199 -20.34 -4.76 -23.90
C ALA A 199 -19.25 -5.09 -22.91
N TRP A 200 -18.50 -4.09 -22.48
CA TRP A 200 -17.46 -4.22 -21.46
C TRP A 200 -17.43 -3.00 -20.55
N ASN A 201 -16.95 -3.21 -19.32
CA ASN A 201 -16.53 -2.11 -18.47
C ASN A 201 -15.15 -1.67 -18.94
N ALA A 202 -15.00 -0.37 -19.19
CA ALA A 202 -13.72 0.20 -19.53
C ALA A 202 -12.67 -0.10 -18.44
N SER A 203 -11.44 -0.37 -18.85
CA SER A 203 -10.29 -0.30 -17.97
C SER A 203 -10.12 1.13 -17.46
N TYR A 204 -9.60 1.31 -16.23
CA TYR A 204 -9.20 2.66 -15.82
C TYR A 204 -8.02 3.20 -16.65
N LEU A 205 -7.33 2.34 -17.41
CA LEU A 205 -6.32 2.74 -18.39
C LEU A 205 -6.94 3.33 -19.68
N ASP A 206 -8.23 3.09 -19.93
CA ASP A 206 -9.00 3.73 -20.99
C ASP A 206 -9.36 5.17 -20.57
N LEU A 207 -8.34 5.98 -20.30
CA LEU A 207 -8.56 7.36 -19.92
C LEU A 207 -9.09 8.13 -21.13
N ALA A 208 -10.13 8.93 -20.90
CA ALA A 208 -10.81 9.78 -21.87
C ALA A 208 -9.91 10.90 -22.50
N SER A 209 -8.61 10.69 -22.56
CA SER A 209 -7.62 11.60 -23.12
C SER A 209 -6.89 11.05 -24.34
N ASP A 210 -7.26 9.89 -24.85
CA ASP A 210 -6.75 9.40 -26.13
C ASP A 210 -7.73 9.82 -27.25
N PRO A 211 -7.41 10.85 -28.04
CA PRO A 211 -8.29 11.35 -29.10
C PRO A 211 -8.41 10.40 -30.29
N ASP A 212 -7.67 9.29 -30.30
CA ASP A 212 -7.65 8.31 -31.40
C ASP A 212 -8.57 7.09 -31.16
N MET A 213 -9.34 7.08 -30.07
CA MET A 213 -10.32 6.02 -29.74
C MET A 213 -11.76 6.48 -30.00
N SER A 214 -12.06 7.07 -31.15
CA SER A 214 -13.43 7.39 -31.59
C SER A 214 -13.82 6.58 -32.82
#